data_4b6e64295e6925e16a59fa997fc031ac
#
_entry.id   4b6e64295e6925e16a59fa997fc031ac
#
_cell.length_a   1.000
_cell.length_b   1.000
_cell.length_c   1.000
_cell.angle_alpha   90.00
_cell.angle_beta   90.00
_cell.angle_gamma   90.00
#
_symmetry.space_group_name_H-M   'P 1'
#
loop_
_entity.id
_entity.type
_entity.pdbx_description
1 polymer ?
#
loop_
_entity_poly.entity_id
_entity_poly.type
_entity_poly.pdbx_seq_one_letter_code
_entity_poly.pdbx_strand_id
1 'polypeptide(L)'
;MRSLRNPNRKPTHPGAVLREDVLPELAWTQGEFAARLMVSRQTVSDLLHEKKAVTAEMAIRIARAVGGTPESWLRMQEALDLWTAEIKFKNNPSLAPKAVAA
;
A
#
# COMPACT_ATOMS: atom_id res chain seq x y z
N MET A 1 -12.46 16.68 10.31
CA MET A 1 -12.35 16.80 8.85
C MET A 1 -12.99 15.59 8.18
N ARG A 2 -13.80 15.87 7.19
CA ARG A 2 -14.51 14.80 6.50
C ARG A 2 -13.57 14.07 5.54
N SER A 3 -13.62 12.74 5.54
CA SER A 3 -12.89 11.95 4.59
C SER A 3 -13.46 12.16 3.18
N LEU A 4 -12.57 12.34 2.21
CA LEU A 4 -12.95 12.46 0.81
C LEU A 4 -12.99 11.10 0.10
N ARG A 5 -12.56 10.05 0.78
CA ARG A 5 -12.53 8.73 0.17
C ARG A 5 -13.93 8.13 0.10
N ASN A 6 -14.32 7.69 -1.10
CA ASN A 6 -15.56 6.97 -1.29
C ASN A 6 -15.41 5.57 -0.66
N PRO A 7 -16.29 5.17 0.29
CA PRO A 7 -16.19 3.86 0.93
C PRO A 7 -16.40 2.68 -0.03
N ASN A 8 -16.99 2.93 -1.20
CA ASN A 8 -17.18 1.91 -2.22
C ASN A 8 -16.02 1.82 -3.20
N ARG A 9 -15.04 2.71 -3.07
CA ARG A 9 -13.89 2.76 -3.96
C ARG A 9 -12.74 2.01 -3.33
N LYS A 10 -12.11 1.13 -4.12
CA LYS A 10 -10.92 0.41 -3.68
C LYS A 10 -9.80 1.39 -3.34
N PRO A 11 -9.21 1.31 -2.15
CA PRO A 11 -8.04 2.11 -1.81
C PRO A 11 -6.87 1.82 -2.75
N THR A 12 -6.04 2.83 -2.98
CA THR A 12 -4.89 2.70 -3.86
C THR A 12 -3.75 1.98 -3.15
N HIS A 13 -3.15 1.00 -3.82
CA HIS A 13 -1.95 0.34 -3.32
C HIS A 13 -0.80 1.35 -3.31
N PRO A 14 0.04 1.37 -2.24
CA PRO A 14 1.20 2.29 -2.20
C PRO A 14 2.12 2.16 -3.41
N GLY A 15 2.26 0.96 -3.96
CA GLY A 15 3.06 0.72 -5.16
C GLY A 15 2.56 1.50 -6.37
N ALA A 16 1.24 1.67 -6.50
CA ALA A 16 0.67 2.45 -7.59
C ALA A 16 0.99 3.94 -7.43
N VAL A 17 0.95 4.47 -6.22
CA VAL A 17 1.34 5.86 -5.94
C VAL A 17 2.81 6.08 -6.32
N LEU A 18 3.66 5.15 -5.94
CA LEU A 18 5.09 5.21 -6.29
C LEU A 18 5.30 5.16 -7.80
N ARG A 19 4.64 4.23 -8.46
CA ARG A 19 4.78 4.01 -9.90
C ARG A 19 4.27 5.19 -10.72
N GLU A 20 3.11 5.73 -10.38
CA GLU A 20 2.41 6.70 -11.21
C GLU A 20 2.72 8.14 -10.85
N ASP A 21 3.01 8.43 -9.59
CA ASP A 21 3.20 9.81 -9.13
C ASP A 21 4.62 10.10 -8.68
N VAL A 22 5.18 9.28 -7.80
CA VAL A 22 6.44 9.61 -7.13
C VAL A 22 7.66 9.45 -8.03
N LEU A 23 7.82 8.28 -8.64
CA LEU A 23 9.00 8.00 -9.46
C LEU A 23 9.04 8.87 -10.72
N PRO A 24 7.93 9.12 -11.42
CA PRO A 24 7.96 10.05 -12.56
C PRO A 24 8.37 11.46 -12.13
N GLU A 25 7.87 11.96 -11.02
CA GLU A 25 8.24 13.30 -10.54
C GLU A 25 9.70 13.40 -10.17
N LEU A 26 10.26 12.36 -9.54
CA LEU A 26 11.67 12.31 -9.18
C LEU A 26 12.56 11.92 -10.36
N ALA A 27 11.99 11.48 -11.46
CA ALA A 27 12.70 10.99 -12.65
C ALA A 27 13.65 9.82 -12.31
N TRP A 28 13.24 8.96 -11.38
CA TRP A 28 14.03 7.79 -11.01
C TRP A 28 13.55 6.56 -11.78
N THR A 29 14.52 5.76 -12.22
CA THR A 29 14.24 4.42 -12.77
C THR A 29 13.97 3.46 -11.61
N GLN A 30 13.42 2.29 -11.93
CA GLN A 30 13.23 1.24 -10.93
C GLN A 30 14.56 0.83 -10.29
N GLY A 31 15.62 0.75 -11.10
CA GLY A 31 16.95 0.41 -10.59
C GLY A 31 17.49 1.45 -9.63
N GLU A 32 17.30 2.74 -9.94
CA GLU A 32 17.72 3.81 -9.05
C GLU A 32 16.93 3.75 -7.73
N PHE A 33 15.63 3.52 -7.82
CA PHE A 33 14.79 3.40 -6.64
C PHE A 33 15.22 2.21 -5.78
N ALA A 34 15.47 1.05 -6.40
CA ALA A 34 15.96 -0.13 -5.68
C ALA A 34 17.27 0.15 -4.94
N ALA A 35 18.20 0.84 -5.59
CA ALA A 35 19.46 1.21 -4.98
C ALA A 35 19.25 2.12 -3.77
N ARG A 36 18.35 3.10 -3.88
CA ARG A 36 18.06 4.03 -2.79
C ARG A 36 17.35 3.36 -1.62
N LEU A 37 16.48 2.39 -1.91
CA LEU A 37 15.83 1.60 -0.87
C LEU A 37 16.75 0.54 -0.27
N MET A 38 17.88 0.27 -0.93
CA MET A 38 18.81 -0.80 -0.55
C MET A 38 18.13 -2.18 -0.59
N VAL A 39 17.37 -2.43 -1.64
CA VAL A 39 16.70 -3.70 -1.90
C VAL A 39 16.95 -4.12 -3.35
N SER A 40 16.58 -5.35 -3.69
CA SER A 40 16.73 -5.83 -5.06
C SER A 40 15.77 -5.16 -6.03
N ARG A 41 16.11 -5.17 -7.32
CA ARG A 41 15.22 -4.68 -8.38
C ARG A 41 13.93 -5.49 -8.42
N GLN A 42 14.01 -6.81 -8.16
CA GLN A 42 12.82 -7.64 -8.14
C GLN A 42 11.87 -7.23 -7.03
N THR A 43 12.39 -6.89 -5.85
CA THR A 43 11.57 -6.39 -4.75
C THR A 43 10.84 -5.12 -5.15
N VAL A 44 11.53 -4.19 -5.80
CA VAL A 44 10.90 -2.95 -6.30
C VAL A 44 9.87 -3.26 -7.38
N SER A 45 10.20 -4.13 -8.33
CA SER A 45 9.25 -4.51 -9.37
C SER A 45 7.97 -5.08 -8.77
N ASP A 46 8.10 -5.98 -7.81
CA ASP A 46 6.94 -6.59 -7.15
C ASP A 46 6.11 -5.53 -6.39
N LEU A 47 6.78 -4.59 -5.74
CA LEU A 47 6.10 -3.50 -5.04
C LEU A 47 5.33 -2.61 -6.02
N LEU A 48 5.98 -2.17 -7.09
CA LEU A 48 5.37 -1.27 -8.08
C LEU A 48 4.24 -1.92 -8.86
N HIS A 49 4.30 -3.25 -9.03
CA HIS A 49 3.23 -4.01 -9.68
C HIS A 49 2.20 -4.56 -8.70
N GLU A 50 2.23 -4.07 -7.47
CA GLU A 50 1.24 -4.41 -6.44
C GLU A 50 1.22 -5.90 -6.08
N LYS A 51 2.33 -6.60 -6.31
CA LYS A 51 2.46 -8.02 -5.98
C LYS A 51 2.89 -8.26 -4.54
N LYS A 52 3.44 -7.24 -3.89
CA LYS A 52 3.86 -7.29 -2.49
C LYS A 52 3.24 -6.16 -1.70
N ALA A 53 2.87 -6.46 -0.46
CA ALA A 53 2.40 -5.45 0.47
C ALA A 53 3.57 -4.66 1.04
N VAL A 54 3.30 -3.41 1.44
CA VAL A 54 4.29 -2.61 2.15
C VAL A 54 4.31 -3.06 3.61
N THR A 55 5.46 -3.56 4.04
CA THR A 55 5.69 -3.91 5.45
C THR A 55 6.18 -2.68 6.21
N ALA A 56 6.24 -2.79 7.54
CA ALA A 56 6.77 -1.71 8.36
C ALA A 56 8.20 -1.34 7.94
N GLU A 57 9.06 -2.34 7.72
CA GLU A 57 10.43 -2.08 7.28
C GLU A 57 10.46 -1.38 5.92
N MET A 58 9.65 -1.83 4.98
CA MET A 58 9.59 -1.20 3.66
C MET A 58 9.06 0.22 3.76
N ALA A 59 8.07 0.48 4.61
CA ALA A 59 7.54 1.82 4.84
C ALA A 59 8.63 2.78 5.33
N ILE A 60 9.50 2.32 6.22
CA ILE A 60 10.63 3.12 6.69
C ILE A 60 11.58 3.43 5.53
N ARG A 61 11.92 2.42 4.73
CA ARG A 61 12.82 2.61 3.59
C ARG A 61 12.25 3.59 2.58
N ILE A 62 10.96 3.45 2.26
CA ILE A 62 10.28 4.36 1.32
C ILE A 62 10.29 5.80 1.85
N ALA A 63 9.89 5.98 3.10
CA ALA A 63 9.84 7.32 3.68
C ALA A 63 11.21 8.00 3.69
N ARG A 64 12.26 7.25 3.96
CA ARG A 64 13.62 7.81 3.94
C ARG A 64 14.10 8.16 2.54
N ALA A 65 13.66 7.40 1.54
CA ALA A 65 14.10 7.63 0.16
C ALA A 65 13.30 8.72 -0.55
N VAL A 66 11.98 8.76 -0.38
CA VAL A 66 11.12 9.64 -1.18
C VAL A 66 10.34 10.65 -0.35
N GLY A 67 10.33 10.52 0.97
CA GLY A 67 9.59 11.43 1.84
C GLY A 67 8.30 10.84 2.36
N GLY A 68 7.55 11.67 3.06
CA GLY A 68 6.40 11.21 3.83
C GLY A 68 6.86 10.58 5.14
N THR A 69 5.97 9.87 5.80
CA THR A 69 6.28 9.17 7.05
C THR A 69 6.07 7.67 6.84
N PRO A 70 6.77 6.82 7.60
CA PRO A 70 6.50 5.38 7.54
C PRO A 70 5.02 5.08 7.81
N GLU A 71 4.42 5.80 8.75
CA GLU A 71 3.03 5.63 9.10
C GLU A 71 2.10 5.93 7.92
N SER A 72 2.37 6.97 7.15
CA SER A 72 1.53 7.32 6.01
C SER A 72 1.56 6.25 4.93
N TRP A 73 2.74 5.70 4.64
CA TRP A 73 2.88 4.62 3.66
C TRP A 73 2.20 3.35 4.13
N LEU A 74 2.35 3.03 5.42
CA LEU A 74 1.74 1.83 6.00
C LEU A 74 0.22 1.94 6.06
N ARG A 75 -0.32 3.14 6.35
CA ARG A 75 -1.77 3.36 6.37
C ARG A 75 -2.43 3.11 5.02
N MET A 76 -1.76 3.47 3.92
CA MET A 76 -2.28 3.17 2.58
C MET A 76 -2.44 1.66 2.39
N GLN A 77 -1.45 0.90 2.82
CA GLN A 77 -1.50 -0.56 2.74
C GLN A 77 -2.60 -1.13 3.63
N GLU A 78 -2.70 -0.64 4.86
CA GLU A 78 -3.73 -1.09 5.79
C GLU A 78 -5.14 -0.85 5.25
N ALA A 79 -5.38 0.32 4.67
CA ALA A 79 -6.67 0.65 4.09
C ALA A 79 -7.05 -0.34 2.99
N LEU A 80 -6.09 -0.67 2.13
CA LEU A 80 -6.31 -1.64 1.05
C LEU A 80 -6.55 -3.03 1.61
N ASP A 81 -5.75 -3.44 2.59
CA ASP A 81 -5.89 -4.77 3.19
C ASP A 81 -7.24 -4.95 3.89
N LEU A 82 -7.69 -3.93 4.62
CA LEU A 82 -9.00 -3.95 5.26
C LEU A 82 -10.12 -4.00 4.23
N TRP A 83 -10.03 -3.19 3.19
CA TRP A 83 -11.03 -3.19 2.13
C TRP A 83 -11.13 -4.57 1.46
N THR A 84 -9.98 -5.18 1.17
CA THR A 84 -9.93 -6.51 0.54
C THR A 84 -10.54 -7.57 1.46
N ALA A 85 -10.21 -7.54 2.74
CA ALA A 85 -10.75 -8.49 3.72
C ALA A 85 -12.27 -8.31 3.89
N GLU A 86 -12.74 -7.09 3.95
CA GLU A 86 -14.16 -6.80 4.08
C GLU A 86 -14.96 -7.28 2.87
N ILE A 87 -14.41 -7.11 1.66
CA ILE A 87 -15.03 -7.62 0.43
C ILE A 87 -15.14 -9.14 0.48
N LYS A 88 -14.10 -9.82 1.00
CA LYS A 88 -14.11 -11.26 1.15
C LYS A 88 -15.28 -11.73 2.03
N PHE A 89 -15.46 -11.08 3.18
CA PHE A 89 -16.54 -11.42 4.10
C PHE A 89 -17.92 -11.01 3.55
N LYS A 90 -17.97 -9.91 2.80
CA LYS A 90 -19.23 -9.49 2.16
C LYS A 90 -19.68 -10.51 1.12
N ASN A 91 -18.73 -11.07 0.36
CA ASN A 91 -19.04 -12.08 -0.66
C ASN A 91 -19.26 -13.47 -0.07
N ASN A 92 -18.74 -13.73 1.13
CA ASN A 92 -18.85 -15.01 1.82
C ASN A 92 -19.25 -14.78 3.27
N PRO A 93 -20.51 -14.36 3.53
CA PRO A 93 -20.92 -14.01 4.90
C PRO A 93 -20.75 -15.15 5.91
N SER A 94 -20.82 -16.40 5.44
CA SER A 94 -20.67 -17.57 6.32
C SER A 94 -19.27 -17.69 6.91
N LEU A 95 -18.28 -17.03 6.33
CA LEU A 95 -16.90 -17.03 6.82
C LEU A 95 -16.67 -15.99 7.91
N ALA A 96 -17.55 -15.00 8.01
CA ALA A 96 -17.39 -13.93 8.98
C ALA A 96 -17.83 -14.39 10.37
N PRO A 97 -17.05 -14.04 11.41
CA PRO A 97 -17.48 -14.32 12.77
C PRO A 97 -18.81 -13.63 13.07
N LYS A 98 -19.64 -14.27 13.89
CA LYS A 98 -20.87 -13.65 14.34
C LYS A 98 -20.56 -12.65 15.43
N ALA A 99 -21.30 -11.54 15.43
CA ALA A 99 -21.17 -10.54 16.48
C ALA A 99 -21.54 -11.14 17.82
N VAL A 100 -20.87 -10.70 18.88
CA VAL A 100 -21.23 -11.09 20.24
C VAL A 100 -22.60 -10.49 20.57
N ALA A 101 -23.48 -11.31 21.13
CA ALA A 101 -24.78 -10.83 21.55
C ALA A 101 -24.60 -9.77 22.64
N ALA A 102 -25.29 -8.65 22.49
CA ALA A 102 -25.24 -7.57 23.46
C ALA A 102 -26.10 -7.88 24.66
#